data_bc61a2cee9d25b03e9c59bb53a3d217f
#
_entry.id   bc61a2cee9d25b03e9c59bb53a3d217f
#
_cell.length_a   1.000
_cell.length_b   1.000
_cell.length_c   1.000
_cell.angle_alpha   90.00
_cell.angle_beta   90.00
_cell.angle_gamma   90.00
#
_symmetry.space_group_name_H-M   'P 1'
#
loop_
_entity.id
_entity.type
_entity.pdbx_description
1 polymer ?
#
loop_
_entity_poly.entity_id
_entity_poly.type
_entity_poly.pdbx_seq_one_letter_code
_entity_poly.pdbx_strand_id
1 'polypeptide(L)'
;MNTIIGKWIRFIFHLEAKSRINQYKRIIPGDYQLGDEVYITYPNNVSIGNNTYINGGKIIASPNGKIQIGNNCLIATDFFVRTDNHNYEDKDTLIIKQGISEKDVVIGNDVWIAEGVKVMAGVTIGDGCVIAAGAVVTHDTEAYCLYAGIPAIKKKSRV
;
A
#
# COMPACT_ATOMS: atom_id res chain seq x y z
N MET A 1 16.22 -22.12 13.61
CA MET A 1 15.80 -23.37 12.96
C MET A 1 16.73 -23.63 11.76
N ASN A 2 17.89 -24.27 12.02
CA ASN A 2 18.96 -24.50 11.02
C ASN A 2 18.98 -25.93 10.45
N THR A 3 17.84 -26.61 10.48
CA THR A 3 17.70 -27.95 9.91
C THR A 3 17.61 -27.90 8.37
N ILE A 4 17.98 -28.98 7.70
CA ILE A 4 17.83 -29.13 6.25
C ILE A 4 16.39 -28.81 5.83
N ILE A 5 15.40 -29.28 6.58
CA ILE A 5 13.97 -28.99 6.37
C ILE A 5 13.70 -27.48 6.40
N GLY A 6 14.24 -26.75 7.38
CA GLY A 6 14.08 -25.30 7.46
C GLY A 6 14.68 -24.53 6.29
N LYS A 7 15.77 -25.05 5.68
CA LYS A 7 16.36 -24.48 4.45
C LYS A 7 15.45 -24.71 3.24
N TRP A 8 14.90 -25.92 3.10
CA TRP A 8 13.97 -26.27 2.03
C TRP A 8 12.66 -25.46 2.11
N ILE A 9 12.10 -25.31 3.30
CA ILE A 9 10.90 -24.48 3.53
C ILE A 9 11.16 -23.04 3.07
N ARG A 10 12.26 -22.40 3.51
CA ARG A 10 12.60 -21.04 3.08
C ARG A 10 12.82 -20.91 1.58
N PHE A 11 13.44 -21.93 0.96
CA PHE A 11 13.65 -21.96 -0.48
C PHE A 11 12.32 -22.01 -1.24
N ILE A 12 11.36 -22.82 -0.79
CA ILE A 12 10.02 -22.91 -1.40
C ILE A 12 9.30 -21.57 -1.29
N PHE A 13 9.26 -20.95 -0.09
CA PHE A 13 8.65 -19.64 0.09
C PHE A 13 9.26 -18.55 -0.79
N HIS A 14 10.59 -18.57 -0.94
CA HIS A 14 11.27 -17.63 -1.84
C HIS A 14 10.88 -17.87 -3.32
N LEU A 15 10.77 -19.11 -3.76
CA LEU A 15 10.31 -19.43 -5.13
C LEU A 15 8.87 -18.98 -5.38
N GLU A 16 7.97 -19.18 -4.42
CA GLU A 16 6.58 -18.70 -4.49
C GLU A 16 6.52 -17.18 -4.57
N ALA A 17 7.26 -16.47 -3.70
CA ALA A 17 7.35 -15.02 -3.72
C ALA A 17 7.86 -14.51 -5.07
N LYS A 18 8.94 -15.08 -5.58
CA LYS A 18 9.51 -14.74 -6.88
C LYS A 18 8.53 -14.97 -8.04
N SER A 19 7.79 -16.07 -8.00
CA SER A 19 6.74 -16.36 -9.00
C SER A 19 5.64 -15.31 -8.97
N ARG A 20 5.14 -14.95 -7.78
CA ARG A 20 4.11 -13.92 -7.57
C ARG A 20 4.58 -12.54 -8.04
N ILE A 21 5.79 -12.12 -7.68
CA ILE A 21 6.38 -10.85 -8.12
C ILE A 21 6.52 -10.81 -9.65
N ASN A 22 6.98 -11.89 -10.28
CA ASN A 22 7.07 -11.98 -11.73
C ASN A 22 5.69 -11.85 -12.39
N GLN A 23 4.64 -12.40 -11.78
CA GLN A 23 3.27 -12.22 -12.26
C GLN A 23 2.85 -10.75 -12.18
N TYR A 24 3.11 -10.06 -11.06
CA TYR A 24 2.80 -8.64 -10.93
C TYR A 24 3.54 -7.80 -11.98
N LYS A 25 4.83 -8.04 -12.21
CA LYS A 25 5.62 -7.33 -13.21
C LYS A 25 5.15 -7.53 -14.67
N ARG A 26 4.42 -8.60 -14.96
CA ARG A 26 3.77 -8.79 -16.28
C ARG A 26 2.50 -7.97 -16.43
N ILE A 27 1.81 -7.67 -15.33
CA ILE A 27 0.51 -6.98 -15.32
C ILE A 27 0.69 -5.48 -15.11
N ILE A 28 1.58 -5.09 -14.22
CA ILE A 28 1.87 -3.71 -13.87
C ILE A 28 3.19 -3.31 -14.56
N PRO A 29 3.13 -2.52 -15.65
CA PRO A 29 4.35 -2.09 -16.35
C PRO A 29 5.11 -1.04 -15.53
N GLY A 30 6.44 -1.02 -15.62
CA GLY A 30 7.29 -0.01 -14.97
C GLY A 30 8.62 -0.57 -14.48
N ASP A 31 9.52 0.34 -14.13
CA ASP A 31 10.82 0.04 -13.51
C ASP A 31 10.74 0.28 -12.00
N TYR A 32 10.22 -0.67 -11.27
CA TYR A 32 10.05 -0.64 -9.81
C TYR A 32 10.54 -1.93 -9.18
N GLN A 33 10.72 -1.92 -7.86
CA GLN A 33 11.16 -3.08 -7.09
C GLN A 33 10.13 -3.47 -6.04
N LEU A 34 9.87 -4.79 -5.92
CA LEU A 34 8.99 -5.37 -4.90
C LEU A 34 9.79 -6.38 -4.07
N GLY A 35 9.67 -6.27 -2.76
CA GLY A 35 10.16 -7.28 -1.82
C GLY A 35 9.28 -8.54 -1.80
N ASP A 36 9.81 -9.62 -1.25
CA ASP A 36 9.19 -10.95 -1.24
C ASP A 36 7.83 -10.99 -0.50
N GLU A 37 7.61 -10.04 0.42
CA GLU A 37 6.39 -9.97 1.24
C GLU A 37 5.32 -9.01 0.70
N VAL A 38 5.41 -8.61 -0.57
CA VAL A 38 4.38 -7.78 -1.22
C VAL A 38 3.26 -8.65 -1.76
N TYR A 39 2.02 -8.31 -1.38
CA TYR A 39 0.78 -8.93 -1.85
C TYR A 39 -0.12 -7.87 -2.50
N ILE A 40 -0.55 -8.12 -3.74
CA ILE A 40 -1.41 -7.21 -4.50
C ILE A 40 -2.68 -7.95 -4.90
N THR A 41 -3.86 -7.39 -4.56
CA THR A 41 -5.15 -7.84 -5.11
C THR A 41 -5.53 -6.96 -6.29
N TYR A 42 -6.24 -7.52 -7.28
CA TYR A 42 -6.64 -6.81 -8.50
C TYR A 42 -5.50 -6.01 -9.15
N PRO A 43 -4.38 -6.66 -9.54
CA PRO A 43 -3.19 -5.94 -10.01
C PRO A 43 -3.44 -5.09 -11.27
N ASN A 44 -4.49 -5.36 -12.05
CA ASN A 44 -4.92 -4.51 -13.16
C ASN A 44 -5.42 -3.12 -12.72
N ASN A 45 -5.79 -2.97 -11.45
CA ASN A 45 -6.25 -1.71 -10.84
C ASN A 45 -5.12 -1.02 -10.06
N VAL A 46 -3.89 -1.51 -10.19
CA VAL A 46 -2.71 -0.93 -9.51
C VAL A 46 -1.73 -0.41 -10.54
N SER A 47 -1.22 0.79 -10.33
CA SER A 47 -0.09 1.35 -11.09
C SER A 47 1.03 1.75 -10.13
N ILE A 48 2.27 1.48 -10.56
CA ILE A 48 3.48 1.79 -9.77
C ILE A 48 4.46 2.51 -10.70
N GLY A 49 4.87 3.70 -10.29
CA GLY A 49 5.81 4.53 -11.04
C GLY A 49 7.24 4.00 -11.00
N ASN A 50 8.07 4.57 -11.87
CA ASN A 50 9.47 4.18 -12.02
C ASN A 50 10.31 4.58 -10.80
N ASN A 51 11.39 3.84 -10.57
CA ASN A 51 12.32 4.04 -9.46
C ASN A 51 11.63 3.99 -8.08
N THR A 52 10.50 3.29 -7.99
CA THR A 52 9.75 3.09 -6.74
C THR A 52 10.10 1.74 -6.14
N TYR A 53 10.28 1.71 -4.83
CA TYR A 53 10.63 0.52 -4.08
C TYR A 53 9.60 0.25 -2.99
N ILE A 54 9.03 -0.97 -2.96
CA ILE A 54 8.07 -1.43 -1.96
C ILE A 54 8.65 -2.68 -1.29
N ASN A 55 9.06 -2.55 -0.04
CA ASN A 55 9.77 -3.61 0.67
C ASN A 55 8.85 -4.76 1.14
N GLY A 56 7.62 -4.45 1.52
CA GLY A 56 6.63 -5.46 1.95
C GLY A 56 5.30 -4.85 2.30
N GLY A 57 4.25 -5.69 2.32
CA GLY A 57 2.92 -5.27 2.74
C GLY A 57 1.81 -5.68 1.79
N LYS A 58 0.61 -5.12 2.02
CA LYS A 58 -0.61 -5.48 1.29
C LYS A 58 -1.17 -4.27 0.54
N ILE A 59 -1.28 -4.41 -0.77
CA ILE A 59 -1.88 -3.45 -1.68
C ILE A 59 -3.21 -4.03 -2.13
N ILE A 60 -4.29 -3.60 -1.49
CA ILE A 60 -5.63 -4.18 -1.63
C ILE A 60 -6.50 -3.27 -2.50
N ALA A 61 -6.33 -3.40 -3.80
CA ALA A 61 -7.28 -2.82 -4.74
C ALA A 61 -8.57 -3.65 -4.76
N SER A 62 -9.68 -3.02 -5.06
CA SER A 62 -11.01 -3.61 -5.22
C SER A 62 -11.41 -3.67 -6.69
N PRO A 63 -12.54 -4.31 -7.06
CA PRO A 63 -12.96 -4.43 -8.45
C PRO A 63 -13.07 -3.11 -9.21
N ASN A 64 -13.51 -2.03 -8.54
CA ASN A 64 -13.70 -0.72 -9.18
C ASN A 64 -12.77 0.37 -8.60
N GLY A 65 -12.07 0.11 -7.48
CA GLY A 65 -11.15 1.06 -6.86
C GLY A 65 -9.71 0.85 -7.35
N LYS A 66 -9.03 1.95 -7.66
CA LYS A 66 -7.66 1.96 -8.18
C LYS A 66 -6.66 2.43 -7.12
N ILE A 67 -5.44 1.91 -7.21
CA ILE A 67 -4.31 2.39 -6.42
C ILE A 67 -3.22 2.88 -7.38
N GLN A 68 -2.86 4.14 -7.23
CA GLN A 68 -1.80 4.76 -8.02
C GLN A 68 -0.64 5.14 -7.08
N ILE A 69 0.54 4.63 -7.37
CA ILE A 69 1.78 4.96 -6.64
C ILE A 69 2.72 5.64 -7.64
N GLY A 70 3.18 6.84 -7.29
CA GLY A 70 4.04 7.65 -8.14
C GLY A 70 5.47 7.14 -8.27
N ASN A 71 6.31 7.96 -8.88
CA ASN A 71 7.73 7.67 -9.10
C ASN A 71 8.57 8.01 -7.87
N ASN A 72 9.75 7.39 -7.75
CA ASN A 72 10.76 7.67 -6.73
C ASN A 72 10.27 7.47 -5.29
N CYS A 73 9.28 6.62 -5.07
CA CYS A 73 8.75 6.37 -3.74
C CYS A 73 9.55 5.30 -3.01
N LEU A 74 9.70 5.49 -1.69
CA LEU A 74 10.31 4.54 -0.77
C LEU A 74 9.24 4.05 0.20
N ILE A 75 8.84 2.78 0.09
CA ILE A 75 7.79 2.19 0.93
C ILE A 75 8.39 1.02 1.72
N ALA A 76 8.37 1.16 3.05
CA ALA A 76 8.92 0.17 3.97
C ALA A 76 8.01 -1.07 4.11
N THR A 77 8.38 -1.96 5.04
CA THR A 77 7.62 -3.18 5.37
C THR A 77 6.30 -2.88 6.07
N ASP A 78 5.42 -3.88 6.11
CA ASP A 78 4.10 -3.82 6.76
C ASP A 78 3.20 -2.67 6.27
N PHE A 79 3.47 -2.18 5.07
CA PHE A 79 2.61 -1.21 4.39
C PHE A 79 1.24 -1.81 4.11
N PHE A 80 0.18 -1.04 4.38
CA PHE A 80 -1.17 -1.43 4.07
C PHE A 80 -1.92 -0.30 3.37
N VAL A 81 -2.50 -0.60 2.22
CA VAL A 81 -3.39 0.32 1.50
C VAL A 81 -4.59 -0.44 0.96
N ARG A 82 -5.78 0.19 1.01
CA ARG A 82 -7.00 -0.40 0.47
C ARG A 82 -7.89 0.64 -0.17
N THR A 83 -8.73 0.20 -1.10
CA THR A 83 -9.67 1.07 -1.84
C THR A 83 -11.12 0.86 -1.44
N ASP A 84 -11.43 -0.11 -0.56
CA ASP A 84 -12.79 -0.46 -0.19
C ASP A 84 -13.03 -0.36 1.31
N ASN A 85 -14.29 -0.09 1.69
CA ASN A 85 -14.78 -0.17 3.06
C ASN A 85 -16.20 -0.73 3.08
N HIS A 86 -16.58 -1.43 4.15
CA HIS A 86 -17.98 -1.77 4.39
C HIS A 86 -18.77 -0.51 4.71
N ASN A 87 -19.98 -0.40 4.15
CA ASN A 87 -20.96 0.60 4.57
C ASN A 87 -21.55 0.17 5.91
N TYR A 88 -21.74 1.12 6.84
CA TYR A 88 -22.19 0.85 8.22
C TYR A 88 -23.09 1.94 8.80
N GLU A 89 -23.42 2.96 8.03
CA GLU A 89 -24.08 4.16 8.54
C GLU A 89 -25.56 3.93 8.86
N ASP A 90 -26.20 2.98 8.18
CA ASP A 90 -27.58 2.62 8.47
C ASP A 90 -27.64 1.67 9.68
N LYS A 91 -28.07 2.22 10.84
CA LYS A 91 -28.16 1.47 12.10
C LYS A 91 -29.25 0.38 12.11
N ASP A 92 -30.22 0.46 11.21
CA ASP A 92 -31.36 -0.45 11.14
C ASP A 92 -31.11 -1.61 10.16
N THR A 93 -30.00 -1.56 9.39
CA THR A 93 -29.58 -2.59 8.46
C THR A 93 -28.28 -3.26 8.95
N LEU A 94 -28.22 -4.60 8.94
CA LEU A 94 -26.99 -5.32 9.28
C LEU A 94 -25.84 -4.89 8.35
N ILE A 95 -24.65 -4.63 8.89
CA ILE A 95 -23.46 -4.16 8.13
C ILE A 95 -23.20 -5.05 6.91
N ILE A 96 -23.31 -6.37 7.06
CA ILE A 96 -23.08 -7.33 5.94
C ILE A 96 -24.08 -7.13 4.78
N LYS A 97 -25.21 -6.47 4.99
CA LYS A 97 -26.24 -6.20 3.99
C LYS A 97 -26.13 -4.80 3.37
N GLN A 98 -25.31 -3.91 3.93
CA GLN A 98 -25.16 -2.54 3.44
C GLN A 98 -24.20 -2.42 2.24
N GLY A 99 -23.49 -3.52 1.90
CA GLY A 99 -22.53 -3.52 0.80
C GLY A 99 -21.21 -2.84 1.14
N ILE A 100 -20.49 -2.44 0.10
CA ILE A 100 -19.18 -1.78 0.20
C ILE A 100 -19.16 -0.48 -0.60
N SER A 101 -18.34 0.46 -0.18
CA SER A 101 -17.94 1.63 -0.94
C SER A 101 -16.50 1.49 -1.40
N GLU A 102 -16.20 1.92 -2.62
CA GLU A 102 -14.87 1.85 -3.22
C GLU A 102 -14.42 3.26 -3.60
N LYS A 103 -13.19 3.63 -3.26
CA LYS A 103 -12.59 4.92 -3.57
C LYS A 103 -11.12 4.74 -3.92
N ASP A 104 -10.68 5.41 -4.98
CA ASP A 104 -9.28 5.38 -5.41
C ASP A 104 -8.34 5.91 -4.34
N VAL A 105 -7.12 5.38 -4.33
CA VAL A 105 -6.03 5.91 -3.50
C VAL A 105 -4.90 6.35 -4.42
N VAL A 106 -4.38 7.55 -4.15
CA VAL A 106 -3.26 8.12 -4.90
C VAL A 106 -2.10 8.40 -3.94
N ILE A 107 -0.94 7.91 -4.28
CA ILE A 107 0.34 8.24 -3.62
C ILE A 107 1.18 8.99 -4.64
N GLY A 108 1.52 10.23 -4.36
CA GLY A 108 2.30 11.11 -5.23
C GLY A 108 3.72 10.63 -5.48
N ASN A 109 4.53 11.47 -6.08
CA ASN A 109 5.93 11.19 -6.35
C ASN A 109 6.83 11.56 -5.16
N ASP A 110 8.02 10.96 -5.07
CA ASP A 110 9.02 11.25 -4.01
C ASP A 110 8.45 11.11 -2.59
N VAL A 111 7.56 10.13 -2.39
CA VAL A 111 6.92 9.86 -1.09
C VAL A 111 7.72 8.81 -0.31
N TRP A 112 8.00 9.11 0.95
CA TRP A 112 8.54 8.13 1.88
C TRP A 112 7.46 7.66 2.85
N ILE A 113 7.10 6.38 2.76
CA ILE A 113 6.19 5.69 3.67
C ILE A 113 7.02 4.77 4.58
N ALA A 114 7.05 5.08 5.87
CA ALA A 114 7.76 4.28 6.86
C ALA A 114 6.98 3.00 7.22
N GLU A 115 7.59 2.15 8.04
CA GLU A 115 7.07 0.83 8.42
C GLU A 115 5.69 0.90 9.09
N GLY A 116 4.83 -0.06 8.77
CA GLY A 116 3.53 -0.25 9.43
C GLY A 116 2.47 0.81 9.11
N VAL A 117 2.71 1.68 8.13
CA VAL A 117 1.74 2.71 7.73
C VAL A 117 0.52 2.09 7.07
N LYS A 118 -0.66 2.61 7.41
CA LYS A 118 -1.93 2.25 6.79
C LYS A 118 -2.54 3.45 6.07
N VAL A 119 -2.95 3.25 4.81
CA VAL A 119 -3.62 4.26 3.98
C VAL A 119 -5.03 3.79 3.69
N MET A 120 -6.02 4.61 4.05
CA MET A 120 -7.43 4.27 3.91
C MET A 120 -7.96 4.65 2.53
N ALA A 121 -9.09 4.04 2.16
CA ALA A 121 -9.78 4.29 0.89
C ALA A 121 -10.12 5.77 0.70
N GLY A 122 -9.85 6.29 -0.49
CA GLY A 122 -10.14 7.67 -0.89
C GLY A 122 -9.05 8.68 -0.56
N VAL A 123 -7.91 8.26 0.01
CA VAL A 123 -6.83 9.16 0.40
C VAL A 123 -5.91 9.49 -0.76
N THR A 124 -5.54 10.76 -0.86
CA THR A 124 -4.45 11.26 -1.70
C THR A 124 -3.26 11.71 -0.83
N ILE A 125 -2.11 11.06 -1.01
CA ILE A 125 -0.84 11.50 -0.41
C ILE A 125 -0.12 12.39 -1.41
N GLY A 126 0.12 13.65 -1.03
CA GLY A 126 0.79 14.65 -1.87
C GLY A 126 2.26 14.30 -2.15
N ASP A 127 2.80 14.86 -3.23
CA ASP A 127 4.20 14.70 -3.62
C ASP A 127 5.15 15.07 -2.48
N GLY A 128 6.26 14.37 -2.39
CA GLY A 128 7.31 14.67 -1.43
C GLY A 128 6.93 14.47 0.04
N CYS A 129 5.81 13.83 0.34
CA CYS A 129 5.40 13.56 1.72
C CYS A 129 6.27 12.52 2.40
N VAL A 130 6.38 12.66 3.71
CA VAL A 130 6.94 11.64 4.60
C VAL A 130 5.83 11.20 5.56
N ILE A 131 5.52 9.90 5.58
CA ILE A 131 4.55 9.31 6.49
C ILE A 131 5.32 8.48 7.52
N ALA A 132 5.25 8.89 8.78
CA ALA A 132 5.99 8.26 9.87
C ALA A 132 5.48 6.86 10.21
N ALA A 133 6.33 6.04 10.79
CA ALA A 133 6.03 4.64 11.11
C ALA A 133 4.75 4.50 11.96
N GLY A 134 3.95 3.49 11.63
CA GLY A 134 2.71 3.15 12.32
C GLY A 134 1.57 4.15 12.13
N ALA A 135 1.72 5.17 11.28
CA ALA A 135 0.67 6.15 11.05
C ALA A 135 -0.53 5.55 10.29
N VAL A 136 -1.74 6.05 10.57
CA VAL A 136 -2.96 5.72 9.85
C VAL A 136 -3.46 6.97 9.12
N VAL A 137 -3.31 6.98 7.80
CA VAL A 137 -3.70 8.11 6.94
C VAL A 137 -5.16 7.94 6.55
N THR A 138 -6.02 8.82 7.05
CA THR A 138 -7.47 8.80 6.84
C THR A 138 -7.99 9.98 6.03
N HIS A 139 -7.12 10.96 5.76
CA HIS A 139 -7.43 12.17 5.00
C HIS A 139 -6.26 12.51 4.07
N ASP A 140 -6.53 13.31 3.06
CA ASP A 140 -5.52 13.78 2.11
C ASP A 140 -4.39 14.55 2.82
N THR A 141 -3.20 14.47 2.26
CA THR A 141 -2.03 15.16 2.79
C THR A 141 -1.56 16.26 1.84
N GLU A 142 -1.12 17.37 2.41
CA GLU A 142 -0.44 18.41 1.65
C GLU A 142 0.94 17.92 1.19
N ALA A 143 1.34 18.33 -0.02
CA ALA A 143 2.65 17.98 -0.56
C ALA A 143 3.81 18.51 0.33
N TYR A 144 4.95 17.81 0.29
CA TYR A 144 6.20 18.16 0.98
C TYR A 144 6.05 18.34 2.50
N CYS A 145 5.23 17.49 3.13
CA CYS A 145 4.98 17.55 4.56
C CYS A 145 5.25 16.21 5.25
N LEU A 146 5.59 16.27 6.53
CA LEU A 146 5.66 15.11 7.43
C LEU A 146 4.32 14.94 8.15
N TYR A 147 3.78 13.73 8.06
CA TYR A 147 2.57 13.29 8.77
C TYR A 147 2.90 12.15 9.74
N ALA A 148 2.26 12.14 10.91
CA ALA A 148 2.46 11.09 11.91
C ALA A 148 1.23 10.92 12.81
N GLY A 149 1.04 9.71 13.34
CA GLY A 149 0.03 9.38 14.35
C GLY A 149 -1.20 8.66 13.81
N ILE A 150 -2.18 8.42 14.69
CA ILE A 150 -3.45 7.75 14.43
C ILE A 150 -4.58 8.63 15.01
N PRO A 151 -5.34 9.35 14.15
CA PRO A 151 -5.10 9.54 12.72
C PRO A 151 -3.82 10.34 12.44
N ALA A 152 -3.26 10.18 11.23
CA ALA A 152 -2.08 10.92 10.81
C ALA A 152 -2.39 12.41 10.67
N ILE A 153 -1.62 13.25 11.34
CA ILE A 153 -1.73 14.70 11.27
C ILE A 153 -0.40 15.33 10.85
N LYS A 154 -0.47 16.45 10.18
CA LYS A 154 0.70 17.23 9.76
C LYS A 154 1.54 17.63 10.96
N LYS A 155 2.84 17.38 10.92
CA LYS A 155 3.83 17.73 11.95
C LYS A 155 4.69 18.92 11.52
N LYS A 156 5.16 18.92 10.28
CA LYS A 156 5.95 20.00 9.71
C LYS A 156 5.99 19.91 8.18
N SER A 157 6.36 20.98 7.54
CA SER A 157 6.73 20.97 6.12
C SER A 157 8.20 20.53 5.94
N ARG A 158 8.53 19.95 4.80
CA ARG A 158 9.92 19.75 4.37
C ARG A 158 10.48 21.11 3.94
N VAL A 159 11.71 21.40 4.32
CA VAL A 159 12.48 22.60 3.95
C VAL A 159 13.62 22.21 3.07
#